data_010c844dd677132ab155b4705a5fb26c
#
_entry.id   010c844dd677132ab155b4705a5fb26c
#
_cell.length_a   1.000
_cell.length_b   1.000
_cell.length_c   1.000
_cell.angle_alpha   90.00
_cell.angle_beta   90.00
_cell.angle_gamma   90.00
#
_symmetry.space_group_name_H-M   'P 1'
#
loop_
_entity.id
_entity.type
_entity.pdbx_description
1 polymer ?
#
loop_
_entity_poly.entity_id
_entity_poly.type
_entity_poly.pdbx_seq_one_letter_code
_entity_poly.pdbx_strand_id
1 'polypeptide(L)' 'MTIEDMKILERKHEQAVQNLQNLATNIVDFLMAGGEFTTAQQLAYREAKRQVMRIKRDLAKALEDEFEGVLHG' A
#
# COMPACT_ATOMS: atom_id res chain seq x y z
N MET A 1 15.04 13.38 4.98
CA MET A 1 13.96 13.32 3.97
C MET A 1 13.23 14.65 3.93
N THR A 2 12.94 15.18 2.77
CA THR A 2 12.25 16.47 2.63
C THR A 2 10.73 16.28 2.70
N ILE A 3 10.01 17.39 2.88
CA ILE A 3 8.53 17.39 2.86
C ILE A 3 8.01 16.89 1.50
N GLU A 4 8.70 17.24 0.42
CA GLU A 4 8.32 16.77 -0.93
C GLU A 4 8.47 15.26 -1.06
N ASP A 5 9.54 14.69 -0.51
CA ASP A 5 9.75 13.24 -0.50
C ASP A 5 8.65 12.52 0.27
N MET A 6 8.23 13.09 1.39
CA MET A 6 7.12 12.54 2.17
C MET A 6 5.80 12.59 1.41
N LYS A 7 5.54 13.69 0.69
CA LYS A 7 4.34 13.80 -0.14
C LYS A 7 4.32 12.77 -1.26
N ILE A 8 5.48 12.50 -1.86
CA ILE A 8 5.62 11.46 -2.88
C ILE A 8 5.30 10.08 -2.30
N LEU A 9 5.81 9.78 -1.10
CA LEU A 9 5.53 8.52 -0.42
C LEU A 9 4.06 8.39 -0.04
N GLU A 10 3.44 9.47 0.43
CA GLU A 10 2.01 9.48 0.74
C GLU A 10 1.16 9.19 -0.50
N ARG A 11 1.49 9.79 -1.64
CA ARG A 11 0.80 9.52 -2.90
C ARG A 11 0.96 8.07 -3.33
N LYS A 12 2.17 7.53 -3.22
CA LYS A 12 2.42 6.12 -3.54
C LYS A 12 1.61 5.20 -2.63
N HIS A 13 1.50 5.55 -1.35
CA HIS A 13 0.71 4.80 -0.40
C HIS A 13 -0.77 4.83 -0.78
N GLU A 14 -1.33 6.00 -1.05
CA GLU A 14 -2.73 6.15 -1.48
C GLU A 14 -3.00 5.34 -2.75
N GLN A 15 -2.11 5.43 -3.72
CA GLN A 15 -2.26 4.70 -4.98
C GLN A 15 -2.20 3.19 -4.76
N ALA A 16 -1.29 2.72 -3.92
CA ALA A 16 -1.17 1.30 -3.60
C ALA A 16 -2.41 0.79 -2.87
N VAL A 17 -2.95 1.57 -1.93
CA VAL A 17 -4.20 1.23 -1.22
C VAL A 17 -5.37 1.17 -2.20
N GLN A 18 -5.46 2.13 -3.12
CA GLN A 18 -6.53 2.17 -4.11
C GLN A 18 -6.45 0.97 -5.06
N ASN A 19 -5.24 0.62 -5.50
CA ASN A 19 -5.02 -0.57 -6.33
C ASN A 19 -5.47 -1.84 -5.61
N LEU A 20 -5.15 -1.96 -4.32
CA LEU A 20 -5.56 -3.10 -3.51
C LEU A 20 -7.08 -3.16 -3.38
N GLN A 21 -7.74 -2.04 -3.12
CA GLN A 21 -9.19 -1.96 -3.02
C GLN A 21 -9.87 -2.33 -4.34
N ASN A 22 -9.37 -1.81 -5.46
CA ASN A 22 -9.90 -2.11 -6.78
C ASN A 22 -9.77 -3.60 -7.09
N LEU A 23 -8.62 -4.19 -6.78
CA LEU A 23 -8.37 -5.60 -6.99
C LEU A 23 -9.31 -6.45 -6.12
N ALA A 24 -9.46 -6.10 -4.85
CA ALA A 24 -10.37 -6.79 -3.94
C ALA A 24 -11.82 -6.73 -4.44
N THR A 25 -12.26 -5.56 -4.89
CA THR A 25 -13.61 -5.36 -5.45
C THR A 25 -13.82 -6.23 -6.68
N ASN A 26 -12.84 -6.26 -7.58
CA ASN A 26 -12.91 -7.07 -8.80
C ASN A 26 -12.99 -8.56 -8.46
N ILE A 27 -12.25 -9.02 -7.47
CA ILE A 27 -12.29 -10.42 -7.02
C ILE A 27 -13.65 -10.75 -6.43
N VAL A 28 -14.19 -9.87 -5.59
CA VAL A 28 -15.53 -10.04 -4.98
C VAL A 28 -16.61 -10.12 -6.06
N ASP A 29 -16.57 -9.18 -7.03
CA ASP A 29 -17.53 -9.18 -8.13
C ASP A 29 -17.45 -10.46 -8.95
N PHE A 30 -16.25 -10.96 -9.21
CA PHE A 30 -16.02 -12.21 -9.92
C PHE A 30 -16.61 -13.41 -9.16
N LEU A 31 -16.38 -13.46 -7.85
CA LEU A 31 -16.91 -14.52 -6.99
C LEU A 31 -18.44 -14.47 -6.93
N MET A 32 -19.02 -13.27 -6.83
CA MET A 32 -20.47 -13.10 -6.81
C MET A 32 -21.13 -13.48 -8.14
N ALA A 33 -20.38 -13.36 -9.23
CA ALA A 33 -20.84 -13.79 -10.56
C ALA A 33 -20.69 -15.31 -10.78
N GLY A 34 -20.22 -16.06 -9.79
CA GLY A 34 -20.07 -17.51 -9.86
C GLY A 34 -18.68 -17.99 -10.20
N GLY A 35 -17.69 -17.09 -10.25
CA GLY A 35 -16.30 -17.45 -10.46
C GLY A 35 -15.64 -18.03 -9.21
N GLU A 36 -14.47 -18.64 -9.37
CA GLU A 36 -13.67 -19.18 -8.28
C GLU A 36 -12.47 -18.31 -8.01
N PHE A 37 -12.04 -18.26 -6.74
CA PHE A 37 -10.84 -17.52 -6.35
C PHE A 37 -9.59 -18.26 -6.84
N THR A 38 -9.05 -17.83 -7.97
CA THR A 38 -7.94 -18.50 -8.64
C THR A 38 -6.61 -18.23 -7.91
N THR A 39 -5.62 -19.10 -8.17
CA THR A 39 -4.26 -18.93 -7.67
C THR A 39 -3.66 -17.59 -8.15
N ALA A 40 -3.90 -17.24 -9.41
CA ALA A 40 -3.43 -15.96 -9.96
C ALA A 40 -3.99 -14.77 -9.22
N GLN A 41 -5.29 -14.80 -8.89
CA GLN A 41 -5.93 -13.74 -8.09
C GLN A 41 -5.36 -13.67 -6.68
N GLN A 42 -5.11 -14.82 -6.05
CA GLN A 42 -4.51 -14.90 -4.72
C GLN A 42 -3.11 -14.28 -4.71
N LEU A 43 -2.30 -14.60 -5.71
CA LEU A 43 -0.94 -14.05 -5.83
C LEU A 43 -0.97 -12.55 -6.09
N ALA A 44 -1.86 -12.08 -6.96
CA ALA A 44 -2.01 -10.66 -7.26
C ALA A 44 -2.44 -9.88 -6.01
N TYR A 45 -3.40 -10.39 -5.25
CA TYR A 45 -3.87 -9.78 -4.03
C TYR A 45 -2.76 -9.71 -2.97
N ARG A 46 -2.03 -10.81 -2.79
CA ARG A 46 -0.92 -10.89 -1.84
C ARG A 46 0.17 -9.88 -2.20
N GLU A 47 0.51 -9.75 -3.48
CA GLU A 47 1.53 -8.81 -3.94
C GLU A 47 1.08 -7.35 -3.73
N ALA A 48 -0.18 -7.04 -4.04
CA ALA A 48 -0.72 -5.70 -3.82
C ALA A 48 -0.70 -5.34 -2.33
N LYS A 49 -1.07 -6.28 -1.47
CA LYS A 49 -1.03 -6.10 -0.02
C LYS A 49 0.39 -5.89 0.49
N ARG A 50 1.35 -6.64 -0.06
CA ARG A 50 2.77 -6.51 0.29
C ARG A 50 3.30 -5.13 -0.07
N GLN A 51 2.91 -4.59 -1.23
CA GLN A 51 3.31 -3.24 -1.65
C GLN A 51 2.78 -2.18 -0.70
N VAL A 52 1.52 -2.27 -0.30
CA VAL A 52 0.93 -1.34 0.68
C VAL A 52 1.73 -1.37 1.98
N MET A 53 2.03 -2.55 2.48
CA MET A 53 2.78 -2.71 3.73
C MET A 53 4.20 -2.17 3.63
N ARG A 54 4.87 -2.38 2.49
CA ARG A 54 6.22 -1.86 2.25
C ARG A 54 6.24 -0.34 2.28
N ILE A 55 5.33 0.29 1.54
CA ILE A 55 5.26 1.76 1.48
C ILE A 55 4.89 2.33 2.84
N LYS A 56 3.96 1.67 3.54
CA LYS A 56 3.58 2.07 4.89
C LYS A 56 4.77 2.02 5.86
N ARG A 57 5.61 1.00 5.75
CA ARG A 57 6.85 0.88 6.54
C ARG A 57 7.82 2.00 6.22
N ASP A 58 7.99 2.33 4.94
CA ASP A 58 8.87 3.41 4.50
C ASP A 58 8.39 4.76 5.04
N LEU A 59 7.08 5.01 5.01
CA LEU A 59 6.49 6.21 5.59
C LEU A 59 6.71 6.28 7.10
N ALA A 60 6.48 5.18 7.81
CA ALA A 60 6.68 5.12 9.25
C ALA A 60 8.14 5.42 9.62
N LYS A 61 9.07 4.84 8.85
CA LYS A 61 10.51 5.09 9.05
C LYS A 61 10.86 6.55 8.79
N ALA A 62 10.32 7.12 7.73
CA ALA A 62 10.55 8.53 7.40
C ALA A 62 10.05 9.46 8.51
N LEU A 63 8.88 9.16 9.08
CA LEU A 63 8.33 9.92 10.20
C LEU A 63 9.18 9.78 11.46
N GLU A 64 9.69 8.59 11.75
CA GLU A 64 10.61 8.37 12.88
C GLU A 64 11.90 9.17 12.72
N ASP A 65 12.48 9.15 11.52
CA ASP A 65 13.71 9.90 11.23
C ASP A 65 13.51 11.40 11.41
N GLU A 66 12.36 11.94 10.94
CA GLU A 66 12.02 13.35 11.13
C GLU A 66 11.82 13.69 12.60
N PHE A 67 11.15 12.81 13.34
CA PHE A 67 10.89 12.99 14.76
C PHE A 67 12.18 12.96 15.57
N GLU A 68 13.09 12.04 15.27
CA GLU A 68 14.42 11.98 15.90
C GLU A 68 15.24 13.23 15.60
N GLY A 69 15.17 13.73 14.37
CA GLY A 69 15.84 14.96 13.99
C GLY A 69 15.36 16.15 14.81
N VAL A 70 14.06 16.24 15.10
CA VAL A 70 13.48 17.29 15.93
C VAL A 70 13.94 17.15 17.38
N LEU A 71 13.99 15.92 17.92
CA LEU A 71 14.39 15.67 19.30
C LEU A 71 15.88 15.91 19.55
N HIS A 72 16.72 15.62 18.58
CA HIS A 72 18.18 15.72 18.69
C HIS A 72 18.76 16.98 18.06
N GLY A 73 17.93 17.70 17.32
CA GLY A 73 18.33 18.96 16.69
C GLY A 73 18.07 20.13 17.56
#